data_e53c37537df4917292ad8cdb027ba92e
#
_entry.id   e53c37537df4917292ad8cdb027ba92e
#
_cell.length_a   1.000
_cell.length_b   1.000
_cell.length_c   1.000
_cell.angle_alpha   90.00
_cell.angle_beta   90.00
_cell.angle_gamma   90.00
#
_symmetry.space_group_name_H-M   'P 1'
#
loop_
_entity.id
_entity.type
_entity.pdbx_description
1 polymer ?
#
loop_
_entity_poly.entity_id
_entity_poly.type
_entity_poly.pdbx_seq_one_letter_code
_entity_poly.pdbx_strand_id
1 'polypeptide(L)'
;MNTVIACGGTGGHLFPGLAVAEVLRARGHEVMLFISEKEIDALALTGESDFQFHKLPTVGLPSPFSPAVLGFLRRFSESLSLCRGIYRKFKPHVVLGMGGFTSTAPVLAGKMRGIPTFIHESNAIPGKANRFTARMVRAVLLGCKECAPFFPKVRTEVTGTPIRKELQRLDQKIARQRLGLQEDLLTLLVMGGSQGATGINQAMIRSLPALQGIPIQVIHLSGAREERLVADNYQREGIPAFVAAFHHAMEEVYSAADFAVARSGAASLAELAAFSLPAFLIPFPYAAEDHQTRNAEIFARAEAGIILKESDLAGDLLARAIREFAADPVKLHRMSENSARLAPKNAAALVVETMERYTQSNHDARL
;
A
#
# COMPACT_ATOMS: atom_id res chain seq x y z
N MET A 1 -17.74 -19.07 4.42
CA MET A 1 -16.71 -19.84 3.68
C MET A 1 -15.37 -19.75 4.37
N ASN A 2 -14.49 -20.77 4.18
CA ASN A 2 -13.13 -20.71 4.68
C ASN A 2 -12.26 -20.07 3.61
N THR A 3 -11.58 -18.98 3.93
CA THR A 3 -10.79 -18.21 2.98
C THR A 3 -9.33 -18.16 3.41
N VAL A 4 -8.44 -18.40 2.47
CA VAL A 4 -7.00 -18.17 2.67
C VAL A 4 -6.58 -16.89 1.94
N ILE A 5 -5.90 -16.00 2.64
CA ILE A 5 -5.31 -14.79 2.07
C ILE A 5 -3.79 -14.85 2.24
N ALA A 6 -3.06 -14.77 1.14
CA ALA A 6 -1.60 -14.70 1.14
C ALA A 6 -1.16 -13.26 0.85
N CYS A 7 -0.70 -12.55 1.89
CA CYS A 7 -0.48 -11.11 1.87
C CYS A 7 0.90 -10.67 2.41
N GLY A 8 1.90 -11.53 2.35
CA GLY A 8 3.25 -11.22 2.85
C GLY A 8 4.17 -10.56 1.82
N GLY A 9 5.29 -10.01 2.31
CA GLY A 9 6.40 -9.49 1.51
C GLY A 9 6.65 -7.99 1.67
N THR A 10 5.62 -7.18 1.77
CA THR A 10 5.68 -5.73 2.03
C THR A 10 4.36 -5.23 2.63
N GLY A 11 4.37 -4.09 3.32
CA GLY A 11 3.15 -3.45 3.82
C GLY A 11 2.11 -3.18 2.73
N GLY A 12 2.55 -2.93 1.49
CA GLY A 12 1.67 -2.75 0.34
C GLY A 12 0.86 -3.99 -0.07
N HIS A 13 1.24 -5.19 0.39
CA HIS A 13 0.46 -6.42 0.22
C HIS A 13 -0.27 -6.82 1.52
N LEU A 14 0.38 -6.57 2.66
CA LEU A 14 -0.15 -6.95 3.97
C LEU A 14 -1.42 -6.16 4.31
N PHE A 15 -1.35 -4.84 4.33
CA PHE A 15 -2.48 -4.01 4.74
C PHE A 15 -3.73 -4.15 3.86
N PRO A 16 -3.64 -4.20 2.52
CA PRO A 16 -4.79 -4.53 1.70
C PRO A 16 -5.34 -5.93 1.95
N GLY A 17 -4.48 -6.92 2.28
CA GLY A 17 -4.90 -8.26 2.66
C GLY A 17 -5.67 -8.30 3.97
N LEU A 18 -5.22 -7.55 4.98
CA LEU A 18 -5.91 -7.39 6.26
C LEU A 18 -7.28 -6.72 6.08
N ALA A 19 -7.36 -5.66 5.28
CA ALA A 19 -8.62 -5.01 4.97
C ALA A 19 -9.67 -5.97 4.37
N VAL A 20 -9.24 -6.88 3.48
CA VAL A 20 -10.12 -7.93 2.94
C VAL A 20 -10.49 -8.96 4.01
N ALA A 21 -9.52 -9.34 4.87
CA ALA A 21 -9.75 -10.29 5.97
C ALA A 21 -10.79 -9.80 6.95
N GLU A 22 -10.76 -8.51 7.30
CA GLU A 22 -11.74 -7.87 8.19
C GLU A 22 -13.15 -7.92 7.62
N VAL A 23 -13.33 -7.60 6.34
CA VAL A 23 -14.64 -7.65 5.68
C VAL A 23 -15.16 -9.08 5.62
N LEU A 24 -14.29 -10.07 5.32
CA LEU A 24 -14.67 -11.48 5.35
C LEU A 24 -15.13 -11.91 6.75
N ARG A 25 -14.39 -11.57 7.79
CA ARG A 25 -14.73 -11.88 9.18
C ARG A 25 -16.05 -11.23 9.60
N ALA A 26 -16.24 -9.96 9.24
CA ALA A 26 -17.50 -9.25 9.51
C ALA A 26 -18.72 -9.89 8.82
N ARG A 27 -18.50 -10.60 7.69
CA ARG A 27 -19.53 -11.40 7.00
C ARG A 27 -19.65 -12.85 7.52
N GLY A 28 -18.98 -13.19 8.63
CA GLY A 28 -19.05 -14.52 9.24
C GLY A 28 -18.22 -15.60 8.52
N HIS A 29 -17.21 -15.21 7.78
CA HIS A 29 -16.30 -16.14 7.13
C HIS A 29 -15.10 -16.46 8.02
N GLU A 30 -14.56 -17.67 7.92
CA GLU A 30 -13.28 -18.03 8.53
C GLU A 30 -12.13 -17.61 7.64
N VAL A 31 -11.15 -16.94 8.21
CA VAL A 31 -10.01 -16.39 7.49
C VAL A 31 -8.70 -16.90 8.07
N MET A 32 -7.82 -17.36 7.20
CA MET A 32 -6.45 -17.75 7.51
C MET A 32 -5.48 -16.91 6.66
N LEU A 33 -4.52 -16.28 7.32
CA LEU A 33 -3.53 -15.43 6.68
C LEU A 33 -2.23 -16.19 6.47
N PHE A 34 -1.66 -16.08 5.28
CA PHE A 34 -0.28 -16.48 5.00
C PHE A 34 0.57 -15.23 4.82
N ILE A 35 1.58 -15.09 5.65
CA ILE A 35 2.48 -13.94 5.69
C ILE A 35 3.93 -14.40 5.49
N SER A 36 4.84 -13.48 5.18
CA SER A 36 6.27 -13.79 5.18
C SER A 36 6.85 -13.71 6.58
N GLU A 37 8.03 -14.31 6.77
CA GLU A 37 8.73 -14.23 8.06
C GLU A 37 9.04 -12.78 8.49
N LYS A 38 9.11 -11.85 7.54
CA LYS A 38 9.40 -10.42 7.77
C LYS A 38 8.21 -9.62 8.30
N GLU A 39 7.00 -10.09 8.05
CA GLU A 39 5.76 -9.32 8.30
C GLU A 39 5.20 -9.52 9.71
N ILE A 40 5.76 -10.43 10.50
CA ILE A 40 5.21 -10.72 11.81
C ILE A 40 5.29 -9.54 12.77
N ASP A 41 6.36 -8.74 12.64
CA ASP A 41 6.52 -7.55 13.48
C ASP A 41 5.45 -6.51 13.14
N ALA A 42 5.09 -6.38 11.87
CA ALA A 42 4.03 -5.48 11.43
C ALA A 42 2.65 -5.90 11.97
N LEU A 43 2.34 -7.21 11.98
CA LEU A 43 1.10 -7.74 12.58
C LEU A 43 1.05 -7.56 14.10
N ALA A 44 2.17 -7.80 14.78
CA ALA A 44 2.27 -7.58 16.23
C ALA A 44 2.09 -6.11 16.61
N LEU A 45 2.54 -5.20 15.75
CA LEU A 45 2.41 -3.76 15.96
C LEU A 45 0.99 -3.23 15.70
N THR A 46 0.21 -3.90 14.84
CA THR A 46 -1.18 -3.49 14.57
C THR A 46 -2.19 -3.97 15.61
N GLY A 47 -1.77 -4.77 16.60
CA GLY A 47 -2.68 -5.32 17.62
C GLY A 47 -3.68 -6.34 17.07
N GLU A 48 -3.57 -6.74 15.80
CA GLU A 48 -4.50 -7.67 15.13
C GLU A 48 -4.20 -9.14 15.47
N SER A 49 -4.17 -9.47 16.75
CA SER A 49 -3.91 -10.83 17.25
C SER A 49 -5.03 -11.84 16.95
N ASP A 50 -6.17 -11.39 16.43
CA ASP A 50 -7.37 -12.21 16.28
C ASP A 50 -7.42 -13.08 15.02
N PHE A 51 -6.48 -12.91 14.06
CA PHE A 51 -6.42 -13.74 12.88
C PHE A 51 -5.48 -14.94 13.05
N GLN A 52 -5.92 -16.12 12.58
CA GLN A 52 -5.01 -17.25 12.42
C GLN A 52 -4.05 -16.95 11.28
N PHE A 53 -2.74 -17.00 11.54
CA PHE A 53 -1.73 -16.80 10.52
C PHE A 53 -0.66 -17.88 10.50
N HIS A 54 -0.11 -18.10 9.33
CA HIS A 54 1.04 -18.99 9.13
C HIS A 54 2.15 -18.26 8.36
N LYS A 55 3.35 -18.38 8.86
CA LYS A 55 4.55 -17.88 8.17
C LYS A 55 4.94 -18.82 7.05
N LEU A 56 5.23 -18.25 5.90
CA LEU A 56 5.79 -18.99 4.77
C LEU A 56 7.27 -18.66 4.59
N PRO A 57 8.13 -19.68 4.40
CA PRO A 57 9.54 -19.46 4.07
C PRO A 57 9.66 -18.94 2.63
N THR A 58 9.50 -17.62 2.47
CA THR A 58 9.50 -16.99 1.14
C THR A 58 10.77 -16.21 0.88
N VAL A 59 11.26 -16.30 -0.35
CA VAL A 59 12.37 -15.49 -0.89
C VAL A 59 11.95 -14.91 -2.23
N GLY A 60 12.48 -13.73 -2.54
CA GLY A 60 12.31 -13.15 -3.87
C GLY A 60 12.93 -14.05 -4.95
N LEU A 61 12.39 -13.96 -6.17
CA LEU A 61 12.92 -14.69 -7.31
C LEU A 61 14.36 -14.21 -7.61
N PRO A 62 15.35 -15.11 -7.53
CA PRO A 62 16.72 -14.76 -7.89
C PRO A 62 16.88 -14.60 -9.41
N SER A 63 18.02 -14.05 -9.83
CA SER A 63 18.40 -14.08 -11.25
C SER A 63 18.48 -15.53 -11.75
N PRO A 64 17.99 -15.82 -12.97
CA PRO A 64 17.89 -17.19 -13.51
C PRO A 64 19.19 -18.01 -13.49
N PHE A 65 20.33 -17.35 -13.58
CA PHE A 65 21.66 -18.00 -13.59
C PHE A 65 22.38 -17.94 -12.24
N SER A 66 21.70 -17.52 -11.19
CA SER A 66 22.30 -17.44 -9.85
C SER A 66 22.24 -18.79 -9.13
N PRO A 67 23.30 -19.20 -8.39
CA PRO A 67 23.25 -20.38 -7.48
C PRO A 67 22.11 -20.30 -6.46
N ALA A 68 21.61 -19.09 -6.17
CA ALA A 68 20.45 -18.89 -5.29
C ALA A 68 19.14 -19.51 -5.81
N VAL A 69 19.08 -19.91 -7.10
CA VAL A 69 17.90 -20.60 -7.67
C VAL A 69 17.60 -21.90 -6.95
N LEU A 70 18.62 -22.68 -6.60
CA LEU A 70 18.42 -23.95 -5.85
C LEU A 70 17.81 -23.70 -4.48
N GLY A 71 18.31 -22.69 -3.76
CA GLY A 71 17.74 -22.27 -2.49
C GLY A 71 16.30 -21.76 -2.60
N PHE A 72 16.00 -21.02 -3.66
CA PHE A 72 14.64 -20.58 -3.98
C PHE A 72 13.70 -21.75 -4.25
N LEU A 73 14.10 -22.70 -5.08
CA LEU A 73 13.28 -23.87 -5.40
C LEU A 73 13.01 -24.73 -4.17
N ARG A 74 14.01 -24.93 -3.31
CA ARG A 74 13.84 -25.63 -2.04
C ARG A 74 12.80 -24.92 -1.15
N ARG A 75 12.96 -23.63 -0.87
CA ARG A 75 12.04 -22.85 -0.02
C ARG A 75 10.64 -22.77 -0.63
N PHE A 76 10.54 -22.67 -1.96
CA PHE A 76 9.25 -22.71 -2.66
C PHE A 76 8.55 -24.07 -2.49
N SER A 77 9.31 -25.19 -2.61
CA SER A 77 8.79 -26.53 -2.36
C SER A 77 8.35 -26.73 -0.90
N GLU A 78 9.12 -26.21 0.06
CA GLU A 78 8.76 -26.21 1.49
C GLU A 78 7.44 -25.44 1.71
N SER A 79 7.32 -24.23 1.15
CA SER A 79 6.10 -23.41 1.21
C SER A 79 4.89 -24.12 0.58
N LEU A 80 5.08 -24.74 -0.58
CA LEU A 80 4.03 -25.49 -1.26
C LEU A 80 3.56 -26.70 -0.44
N SER A 81 4.50 -27.44 0.15
CA SER A 81 4.20 -28.61 1.01
C SER A 81 3.42 -28.16 2.26
N LEU A 82 3.85 -27.07 2.91
CA LEU A 82 3.18 -26.49 4.06
C LEU A 82 1.73 -26.08 3.70
N CYS A 83 1.54 -25.33 2.60
CA CYS A 83 0.22 -24.96 2.13
C CYS A 83 -0.68 -26.18 1.90
N ARG A 84 -0.17 -27.23 1.24
CA ARG A 84 -0.93 -28.47 1.01
C ARG A 84 -1.33 -29.18 2.30
N GLY A 85 -0.46 -29.17 3.32
CA GLY A 85 -0.74 -29.71 4.66
C GLY A 85 -1.86 -28.94 5.37
N ILE A 86 -1.76 -27.61 5.35
CA ILE A 86 -2.76 -26.73 5.96
C ILE A 86 -4.10 -26.85 5.23
N TYR A 87 -4.12 -26.88 3.90
CA TYR A 87 -5.36 -27.00 3.11
C TYR A 87 -6.10 -28.32 3.31
N ARG A 88 -5.43 -29.39 3.71
CA ARG A 88 -6.10 -30.65 4.10
C ARG A 88 -6.94 -30.50 5.36
N LYS A 89 -6.48 -29.67 6.33
CA LYS A 89 -7.13 -29.44 7.61
C LYS A 89 -8.17 -28.31 7.52
N PHE A 90 -7.76 -27.17 7.01
CA PHE A 90 -8.59 -25.94 6.95
C PHE A 90 -9.67 -26.02 5.87
N LYS A 91 -9.46 -26.84 4.79
CA LYS A 91 -10.41 -27.02 3.67
C LYS A 91 -10.88 -25.68 3.09
N PRO A 92 -9.98 -24.84 2.56
CA PRO A 92 -10.38 -23.53 2.05
C PRO A 92 -11.31 -23.68 0.85
N HIS A 93 -12.33 -22.82 0.80
CA HIS A 93 -13.25 -22.66 -0.34
C HIS A 93 -12.69 -21.72 -1.40
N VAL A 94 -11.81 -20.80 -1.00
CA VAL A 94 -11.19 -19.81 -1.87
C VAL A 94 -9.81 -19.42 -1.37
N VAL A 95 -8.90 -19.08 -2.30
CA VAL A 95 -7.56 -18.58 -2.02
C VAL A 95 -7.36 -17.26 -2.75
N LEU A 96 -6.95 -16.22 -2.01
CA LEU A 96 -6.59 -14.90 -2.52
C LEU A 96 -5.10 -14.64 -2.29
N GLY A 97 -4.36 -14.34 -3.36
CA GLY A 97 -3.00 -13.80 -3.27
C GLY A 97 -3.00 -12.29 -3.44
N MET A 98 -2.39 -11.56 -2.50
CA MET A 98 -2.30 -10.10 -2.57
C MET A 98 -1.06 -9.59 -3.32
N GLY A 99 -0.31 -10.49 -3.95
CA GLY A 99 0.92 -10.18 -4.68
C GLY A 99 2.18 -10.68 -3.99
N GLY A 100 3.32 -10.42 -4.65
CA GLY A 100 4.61 -10.92 -4.20
C GLY A 100 4.78 -12.44 -4.34
N PHE A 101 6.01 -12.92 -4.12
CA PHE A 101 6.28 -14.36 -4.20
C PHE A 101 5.67 -15.15 -3.05
N THR A 102 5.30 -14.50 -1.94
CA THR A 102 4.60 -15.12 -0.81
C THR A 102 3.25 -15.70 -1.24
N SER A 103 2.58 -15.09 -2.21
CA SER A 103 1.26 -15.55 -2.70
C SER A 103 1.35 -16.70 -3.72
N THR A 104 2.51 -16.92 -4.35
CA THR A 104 2.63 -17.87 -5.46
C THR A 104 2.40 -19.32 -5.02
N ALA A 105 3.02 -19.76 -3.92
CA ALA A 105 2.86 -21.12 -3.42
C ALA A 105 1.43 -21.42 -2.93
N PRO A 106 0.77 -20.52 -2.15
CA PRO A 106 -0.63 -20.68 -1.77
C PRO A 106 -1.60 -20.77 -2.96
N VAL A 107 -1.44 -19.89 -3.95
CA VAL A 107 -2.27 -19.90 -5.16
C VAL A 107 -2.07 -21.19 -5.94
N LEU A 108 -0.83 -21.64 -6.14
CA LEU A 108 -0.54 -22.91 -6.80
C LEU A 108 -1.12 -24.10 -6.04
N ALA A 109 -0.97 -24.14 -4.70
CA ALA A 109 -1.55 -25.21 -3.88
C ALA A 109 -3.08 -25.27 -4.00
N GLY A 110 -3.74 -24.10 -4.04
CA GLY A 110 -5.18 -23.98 -4.29
C GLY A 110 -5.57 -24.52 -5.67
N LYS A 111 -4.86 -24.08 -6.72
CA LYS A 111 -5.07 -24.54 -8.09
C LYS A 111 -4.94 -26.07 -8.23
N MET A 112 -3.89 -26.66 -7.61
CA MET A 112 -3.68 -28.11 -7.63
C MET A 112 -4.79 -28.91 -6.94
N ARG A 113 -5.58 -28.29 -6.07
CA ARG A 113 -6.72 -28.90 -5.38
C ARG A 113 -8.08 -28.54 -5.99
N GLY A 114 -8.09 -27.82 -7.11
CA GLY A 114 -9.32 -27.36 -7.75
C GLY A 114 -10.06 -26.26 -6.97
N ILE A 115 -9.41 -25.62 -5.99
CA ILE A 115 -9.98 -24.53 -5.21
C ILE A 115 -9.96 -23.25 -6.08
N PRO A 116 -11.04 -22.47 -6.14
CA PRO A 116 -11.03 -21.15 -6.79
C PRO A 116 -9.93 -20.26 -6.22
N THR A 117 -9.08 -19.73 -7.10
CA THR A 117 -7.96 -18.88 -6.73
C THR A 117 -8.05 -17.54 -7.41
N PHE A 118 -7.65 -16.49 -6.70
CA PHE A 118 -7.61 -15.11 -7.16
C PHE A 118 -6.27 -14.49 -6.81
N ILE A 119 -5.89 -13.44 -7.54
CA ILE A 119 -4.83 -12.53 -7.14
C ILE A 119 -5.33 -11.10 -7.21
N HIS A 120 -4.82 -10.27 -6.32
CA HIS A 120 -4.99 -8.82 -6.35
C HIS A 120 -3.70 -8.16 -6.82
N GLU A 121 -3.81 -7.18 -7.72
CA GLU A 121 -2.70 -6.33 -8.16
C GLU A 121 -3.07 -4.87 -7.94
N SER A 122 -2.39 -4.22 -7.01
CA SER A 122 -2.64 -2.82 -6.68
C SER A 122 -1.98 -1.84 -7.64
N ASN A 123 -0.85 -2.22 -8.26
CA ASN A 123 -0.06 -1.31 -9.09
C ASN A 123 -0.59 -1.22 -10.53
N ALA A 124 -0.30 -0.11 -11.18
CA ALA A 124 -0.58 0.10 -12.61
C ALA A 124 0.22 -0.83 -13.53
N ILE A 125 1.41 -1.25 -13.10
CA ILE A 125 2.20 -2.30 -13.74
C ILE A 125 2.30 -3.49 -12.80
N PRO A 126 1.89 -4.69 -13.23
CA PRO A 126 1.88 -5.85 -12.35
C PRO A 126 3.29 -6.37 -12.06
N GLY A 127 3.50 -6.78 -10.81
CA GLY A 127 4.71 -7.45 -10.39
C GLY A 127 4.93 -8.80 -11.12
N LYS A 128 6.19 -9.23 -11.23
CA LYS A 128 6.58 -10.50 -11.91
C LYS A 128 5.85 -11.71 -11.34
N ALA A 129 5.65 -11.77 -10.01
CA ALA A 129 4.91 -12.83 -9.36
C ALA A 129 3.46 -12.90 -9.84
N ASN A 130 2.76 -11.75 -9.89
CA ASN A 130 1.38 -11.68 -10.34
C ASN A 130 1.24 -12.00 -11.84
N ARG A 131 2.16 -11.57 -12.69
CA ARG A 131 2.18 -11.98 -14.11
C ARG A 131 2.30 -13.50 -14.29
N PHE A 132 3.10 -14.15 -13.44
CA PHE A 132 3.24 -15.61 -13.46
C PHE A 132 1.99 -16.31 -12.93
N THR A 133 1.49 -15.91 -11.76
CA THR A 133 0.35 -16.54 -11.08
C THR A 133 -0.98 -16.26 -11.78
N ALA A 134 -1.10 -15.18 -12.55
CA ALA A 134 -2.31 -14.86 -13.31
C ALA A 134 -2.82 -16.01 -14.19
N ARG A 135 -1.91 -16.82 -14.74
CA ARG A 135 -2.27 -17.98 -15.59
C ARG A 135 -2.94 -19.12 -14.81
N MET A 136 -2.93 -19.07 -13.50
CA MET A 136 -3.42 -20.13 -12.61
C MET A 136 -4.72 -19.76 -11.88
N VAL A 137 -5.18 -18.50 -12.00
CA VAL A 137 -6.31 -17.96 -11.23
C VAL A 137 -7.59 -17.86 -12.05
N ARG A 138 -8.72 -17.73 -11.36
CA ARG A 138 -10.05 -17.49 -11.96
C ARG A 138 -10.17 -16.07 -12.48
N ALA A 139 -9.67 -15.11 -11.72
CA ALA A 139 -9.62 -13.71 -12.09
C ALA A 139 -8.48 -12.99 -11.38
N VAL A 140 -8.04 -11.88 -11.97
CA VAL A 140 -7.14 -10.90 -11.38
C VAL A 140 -7.97 -9.70 -10.96
N LEU A 141 -7.91 -9.35 -9.68
CA LEU A 141 -8.58 -8.21 -9.09
C LEU A 141 -7.62 -7.03 -9.14
N LEU A 142 -8.04 -5.93 -9.72
CA LEU A 142 -7.16 -4.81 -10.05
C LEU A 142 -7.43 -3.59 -9.16
N GLY A 143 -6.36 -3.00 -8.65
CA GLY A 143 -6.41 -1.70 -7.97
C GLY A 143 -6.77 -0.55 -8.90
N CYS A 144 -6.40 -0.66 -10.19
CA CYS A 144 -6.69 0.35 -11.20
C CYS A 144 -6.87 -0.31 -12.59
N LYS A 145 -7.63 0.34 -13.46
CA LYS A 145 -7.95 -0.15 -14.82
C LYS A 145 -6.72 -0.20 -15.74
N GLU A 146 -5.73 0.63 -15.47
CA GLU A 146 -4.48 0.73 -16.24
C GLU A 146 -3.67 -0.56 -16.22
N CYS A 147 -3.91 -1.42 -15.22
CA CYS A 147 -3.24 -2.72 -15.12
C CYS A 147 -3.87 -3.80 -16.02
N ALA A 148 -5.12 -3.65 -16.46
CA ALA A 148 -5.85 -4.66 -17.22
C ALA A 148 -5.15 -5.13 -18.52
N PRO A 149 -4.52 -4.25 -19.32
CA PRO A 149 -3.83 -4.65 -20.56
C PRO A 149 -2.70 -5.68 -20.37
N PHE A 150 -2.15 -5.77 -19.16
CA PHE A 150 -1.10 -6.76 -18.85
C PHE A 150 -1.63 -8.19 -18.66
N PHE A 151 -2.95 -8.38 -18.62
CA PHE A 151 -3.61 -9.67 -18.41
C PHE A 151 -4.59 -10.05 -19.54
N PRO A 152 -4.18 -10.01 -20.82
CA PRO A 152 -5.09 -10.15 -21.97
C PRO A 152 -5.79 -11.50 -22.06
N LYS A 153 -5.28 -12.53 -21.37
CA LYS A 153 -5.80 -13.91 -21.43
C LYS A 153 -6.47 -14.37 -20.13
N VAL A 154 -6.65 -13.46 -19.19
CA VAL A 154 -7.21 -13.76 -17.88
C VAL A 154 -8.32 -12.75 -17.59
N ARG A 155 -9.40 -13.19 -16.97
CA ARG A 155 -10.46 -12.29 -16.54
C ARG A 155 -9.92 -11.31 -15.51
N THR A 156 -10.21 -10.04 -15.71
CA THR A 156 -9.83 -8.96 -14.80
C THR A 156 -11.08 -8.24 -14.30
N GLU A 157 -11.08 -7.83 -13.03
CA GLU A 157 -12.13 -7.03 -12.42
C GLU A 157 -11.48 -5.89 -11.62
N VAL A 158 -11.91 -4.65 -11.87
CA VAL A 158 -11.39 -3.48 -11.16
C VAL A 158 -12.15 -3.35 -9.83
N THR A 159 -11.46 -3.63 -8.74
CA THR A 159 -12.02 -3.55 -7.38
C THR A 159 -11.53 -2.32 -6.60
N GLY A 160 -10.48 -1.66 -7.09
CA GLY A 160 -9.71 -0.71 -6.30
C GLY A 160 -8.71 -1.40 -5.37
N THR A 161 -7.82 -0.63 -4.76
CA THR A 161 -6.89 -1.13 -3.74
C THR A 161 -7.55 -1.07 -2.36
N PRO A 162 -7.73 -2.21 -1.66
CA PRO A 162 -8.30 -2.22 -0.32
C PRO A 162 -7.49 -1.38 0.67
N ILE A 163 -8.18 -0.59 1.48
CA ILE A 163 -7.62 0.16 2.60
C ILE A 163 -8.24 -0.33 3.91
N ARG A 164 -7.49 -0.25 5.00
CA ARG A 164 -7.91 -0.71 6.33
C ARG A 164 -9.13 0.06 6.82
N LYS A 165 -10.00 -0.61 7.57
CA LYS A 165 -11.23 -0.02 8.12
C LYS A 165 -10.95 1.09 9.13
N GLU A 166 -9.86 0.98 9.88
CA GLU A 166 -9.42 1.97 10.87
C GLU A 166 -9.08 3.31 10.24
N LEU A 167 -8.68 3.32 8.96
CA LEU A 167 -8.39 4.55 8.22
C LEU A 167 -9.69 5.31 7.89
N GLN A 168 -10.34 5.81 8.94
CA GLN A 168 -11.52 6.67 8.86
C GLN A 168 -11.12 8.12 9.10
N ARG A 169 -11.70 9.01 8.30
CA ARG A 169 -11.43 10.44 8.42
C ARG A 169 -11.92 10.95 9.78
N LEU A 170 -11.03 11.57 10.52
CA LEU A 170 -11.32 12.30 11.75
C LEU A 170 -11.59 13.78 11.43
N ASP A 171 -12.14 14.49 12.41
CA ASP A 171 -12.13 15.95 12.37
C ASP A 171 -10.68 16.45 12.34
N GLN A 172 -10.38 17.37 11.43
CA GLN A 172 -9.01 17.83 11.18
C GLN A 172 -8.40 18.52 12.39
N LYS A 173 -9.19 19.32 13.11
CA LYS A 173 -8.70 20.04 14.32
C LYS A 173 -8.39 19.04 15.44
N ILE A 174 -9.25 18.04 15.63
CA ILE A 174 -9.01 16.97 16.60
C ILE A 174 -7.73 16.20 16.24
N ALA A 175 -7.55 15.85 14.97
CA ALA A 175 -6.36 15.15 14.52
C ALA A 175 -5.08 15.99 14.75
N ARG A 176 -5.12 17.29 14.46
CA ARG A 176 -4.01 18.22 14.72
C ARG A 176 -3.69 18.33 16.20
N GLN A 177 -4.70 18.47 17.06
CA GLN A 177 -4.52 18.51 18.52
C GLN A 177 -3.84 17.26 19.06
N ARG A 178 -4.24 16.07 18.60
CA ARG A 178 -3.62 14.79 19.01
C ARG A 178 -2.15 14.69 18.64
N LEU A 179 -1.75 15.32 17.55
CA LEU A 179 -0.36 15.38 17.09
C LEU A 179 0.41 16.59 17.65
N GLY A 180 -0.21 17.40 18.53
CA GLY A 180 0.43 18.60 19.08
C GLY A 180 0.64 19.72 18.06
N LEU A 181 -0.16 19.75 17.00
CA LEU A 181 -0.11 20.72 15.92
C LEU A 181 -1.10 21.86 16.12
N GLN A 182 -0.84 23.01 15.50
CA GLN A 182 -1.74 24.17 15.51
C GLN A 182 -2.95 23.92 14.59
N GLU A 183 -4.12 24.39 15.00
CA GLU A 183 -5.37 24.12 14.29
C GLU A 183 -5.46 24.79 12.92
N ASP A 184 -4.93 26.00 12.79
CA ASP A 184 -5.15 26.87 11.63
C ASP A 184 -3.95 26.94 10.66
N LEU A 185 -2.82 26.28 10.97
CA LEU A 185 -1.69 26.25 10.07
C LEU A 185 -1.86 25.20 8.97
N LEU A 186 -1.45 25.58 7.76
CA LEU A 186 -1.37 24.63 6.63
C LEU A 186 -0.41 23.48 6.99
N THR A 187 -0.87 22.25 6.86
CA THR A 187 -0.15 21.06 7.34
C THR A 187 0.33 20.19 6.19
N LEU A 188 1.64 20.10 6.05
CA LEU A 188 2.31 19.22 5.08
C LEU A 188 2.61 17.86 5.71
N LEU A 189 2.18 16.78 5.08
CA LEU A 189 2.61 15.41 5.39
C LEU A 189 3.81 15.01 4.52
N VAL A 190 4.90 14.59 5.15
CA VAL A 190 6.08 14.02 4.47
C VAL A 190 6.24 12.56 4.85
N MET A 191 6.20 11.65 3.87
CA MET A 191 6.33 10.22 4.16
C MET A 191 7.00 9.44 3.02
N GLY A 192 7.86 8.49 3.37
CA GLY A 192 8.56 7.60 2.44
C GLY A 192 8.04 6.17 2.39
N GLY A 193 6.99 5.84 3.16
CA GLY A 193 6.55 4.48 3.46
C GLY A 193 7.12 3.97 4.79
N SER A 194 6.81 2.72 5.16
CA SER A 194 7.11 2.15 6.50
C SER A 194 8.60 2.13 6.89
N GLN A 195 9.50 2.20 5.92
CA GLN A 195 10.97 2.21 6.16
C GLN A 195 11.57 3.62 6.10
N GLY A 196 10.76 4.65 5.84
CA GLY A 196 11.23 5.97 5.50
C GLY A 196 11.79 6.05 4.07
N ALA A 197 12.28 7.22 3.68
CA ALA A 197 12.92 7.44 2.38
C ALA A 197 14.00 8.52 2.49
N THR A 198 15.26 8.08 2.59
CA THR A 198 16.41 8.99 2.74
C THR A 198 16.42 10.10 1.68
N GLY A 199 16.11 9.82 0.42
CA GLY A 199 16.05 10.83 -0.64
C GLY A 199 15.01 11.92 -0.36
N ILE A 200 13.83 11.56 0.15
CA ILE A 200 12.77 12.51 0.54
C ILE A 200 13.20 13.28 1.80
N ASN A 201 13.70 12.59 2.82
CA ASN A 201 14.14 13.22 4.07
C ASN A 201 15.22 14.28 3.81
N GLN A 202 16.22 13.93 3.00
CA GLN A 202 17.31 14.84 2.64
C GLN A 202 16.83 16.02 1.77
N ALA A 203 15.91 15.78 0.83
CA ALA A 203 15.31 16.85 0.04
C ALA A 203 14.51 17.81 0.93
N MET A 204 13.75 17.28 1.89
CA MET A 204 12.99 18.09 2.83
C MET A 204 13.91 18.93 3.73
N ILE A 205 14.96 18.32 4.31
CA ILE A 205 15.96 19.04 5.13
C ILE A 205 16.58 20.20 4.34
N ARG A 206 16.98 19.98 3.10
CA ARG A 206 17.54 21.05 2.25
C ARG A 206 16.54 22.16 1.94
N SER A 207 15.25 21.84 1.94
CA SER A 207 14.17 22.80 1.65
C SER A 207 13.85 23.73 2.84
N LEU A 208 14.15 23.32 4.09
CA LEU A 208 13.71 24.02 5.30
C LEU A 208 14.13 25.49 5.35
N PRO A 209 15.39 25.88 5.03
CA PRO A 209 15.77 27.31 5.08
C PRO A 209 14.90 28.20 4.16
N ALA A 210 14.49 27.66 3.00
CA ALA A 210 13.65 28.39 2.06
C ALA A 210 12.16 28.40 2.45
N LEU A 211 11.76 27.60 3.44
CA LEU A 211 10.38 27.53 3.97
C LEU A 211 10.18 28.40 5.22
N GLN A 212 11.23 29.04 5.75
CA GLN A 212 11.11 29.96 6.86
C GLN A 212 10.15 31.11 6.53
N GLY A 213 9.35 31.52 7.52
CA GLY A 213 8.37 32.61 7.38
C GLY A 213 7.09 32.26 6.61
N ILE A 214 6.97 31.03 6.10
CA ILE A 214 5.70 30.53 5.52
C ILE A 214 4.86 29.97 6.67
N PRO A 215 3.54 30.26 6.72
CA PRO A 215 2.67 29.75 7.78
C PRO A 215 2.29 28.27 7.54
N ILE A 216 3.28 27.39 7.65
CA ILE A 216 3.12 25.94 7.51
C ILE A 216 3.64 25.21 8.75
N GLN A 217 3.12 24.02 8.95
CA GLN A 217 3.66 23.02 9.88
C GLN A 217 3.78 21.68 9.17
N VAL A 218 4.57 20.76 9.72
CA VAL A 218 4.91 19.53 9.03
C VAL A 218 4.67 18.31 9.92
N ILE A 219 4.09 17.26 9.35
CA ILE A 219 4.11 15.91 9.88
C ILE A 219 5.15 15.14 9.06
N HIS A 220 6.22 14.64 9.68
CA HIS A 220 7.28 13.94 8.97
C HIS A 220 7.50 12.53 9.51
N LEU A 221 7.10 11.52 8.73
CA LEU A 221 7.36 10.10 9.02
C LEU A 221 8.66 9.68 8.34
N SER A 222 9.77 9.82 9.06
CA SER A 222 11.13 9.77 8.51
C SER A 222 11.71 8.35 8.38
N GLY A 223 11.14 7.37 9.07
CA GLY A 223 11.78 6.08 9.32
C GLY A 223 12.78 6.15 10.49
N ALA A 224 13.00 5.01 11.13
CA ALA A 224 13.77 4.92 12.39
C ALA A 224 15.23 5.41 12.27
N ARG A 225 15.83 5.32 11.08
CA ARG A 225 17.25 5.67 10.89
C ARG A 225 17.54 7.16 10.94
N GLU A 226 16.61 8.00 10.51
CA GLU A 226 16.83 9.43 10.30
C GLU A 226 15.92 10.30 11.16
N GLU A 227 15.12 9.72 12.06
CA GLU A 227 14.16 10.44 12.90
C GLU A 227 14.80 11.62 13.64
N ARG A 228 15.88 11.35 14.37
CA ARG A 228 16.59 12.38 15.14
C ARG A 228 17.18 13.45 14.23
N LEU A 229 17.83 13.06 13.14
CA LEU A 229 18.40 14.00 12.17
C LEU A 229 17.33 14.94 11.62
N VAL A 230 16.17 14.39 11.24
CA VAL A 230 15.06 15.17 10.71
C VAL A 230 14.50 16.12 11.77
N ALA A 231 14.27 15.64 12.99
CA ALA A 231 13.75 16.44 14.10
C ALA A 231 14.67 17.63 14.45
N ASP A 232 15.98 17.38 14.59
CA ASP A 232 16.99 18.40 14.90
C ASP A 232 17.02 19.51 13.83
N ASN A 233 16.81 19.16 12.56
CA ASN A 233 16.77 20.15 11.48
C ASN A 233 15.51 21.01 11.49
N TYR A 234 14.31 20.47 11.75
CA TYR A 234 13.09 21.27 11.95
C TYR A 234 13.21 22.24 13.11
N GLN A 235 13.75 21.76 14.23
CA GLN A 235 13.98 22.59 15.40
C GLN A 235 14.96 23.73 15.11
N ARG A 236 16.08 23.47 14.42
CA ARG A 236 17.06 24.46 14.04
C ARG A 236 16.50 25.56 13.15
N GLU A 237 15.65 25.18 12.19
CA GLU A 237 15.06 26.13 11.24
C GLU A 237 13.77 26.81 11.79
N GLY A 238 13.33 26.43 12.99
CA GLY A 238 12.16 27.03 13.65
C GLY A 238 10.82 26.72 12.97
N ILE A 239 10.74 25.62 12.22
CA ILE A 239 9.49 25.18 11.56
C ILE A 239 8.77 24.20 12.48
N PRO A 240 7.49 24.47 12.86
CA PRO A 240 6.72 23.57 13.70
C PRO A 240 6.56 22.20 13.01
N ALA A 241 6.90 21.12 13.70
CA ALA A 241 6.81 19.80 13.12
C ALA A 241 6.53 18.71 14.16
N PHE A 242 5.69 17.75 13.78
CA PHE A 242 5.59 16.44 14.39
C PHE A 242 6.48 15.46 13.60
N VAL A 243 7.56 15.00 14.22
CA VAL A 243 8.50 14.05 13.59
C VAL A 243 8.44 12.74 14.32
N ALA A 244 8.28 11.64 13.58
CA ALA A 244 8.29 10.30 14.11
C ALA A 244 8.93 9.32 13.11
N ALA A 245 9.51 8.23 13.61
CA ALA A 245 9.98 7.14 12.76
C ALA A 245 8.82 6.50 11.97
N PHE A 246 7.72 6.26 12.68
CA PHE A 246 6.49 5.65 12.19
C PHE A 246 5.34 6.10 13.10
N HIS A 247 4.12 6.12 12.58
CA HIS A 247 2.93 6.41 13.39
C HIS A 247 1.88 5.31 13.16
N HIS A 248 1.32 4.77 14.26
CA HIS A 248 0.35 3.67 14.16
C HIS A 248 -1.03 4.16 13.75
N ALA A 249 -1.49 5.27 14.34
CA ALA A 249 -2.77 5.89 14.05
C ALA A 249 -2.68 6.76 12.79
N MET A 250 -2.49 6.13 11.61
CA MET A 250 -2.33 6.84 10.34
C MET A 250 -3.56 7.68 9.97
N GLU A 251 -4.74 7.37 10.49
CA GLU A 251 -5.96 8.18 10.36
C GLU A 251 -5.80 9.58 10.97
N GLU A 252 -5.02 9.73 12.05
CA GLU A 252 -4.69 11.03 12.62
C GLU A 252 -3.77 11.82 11.69
N VAL A 253 -2.74 11.16 11.16
CA VAL A 253 -1.75 11.76 10.26
C VAL A 253 -2.40 12.25 8.97
N TYR A 254 -3.21 11.39 8.32
CA TYR A 254 -3.88 11.77 7.08
C TYR A 254 -4.97 12.83 7.31
N SER A 255 -5.71 12.75 8.42
CA SER A 255 -6.77 13.73 8.72
C SER A 255 -6.22 15.11 9.08
N ALA A 256 -5.04 15.19 9.71
CA ALA A 256 -4.40 16.44 10.08
C ALA A 256 -3.81 17.19 8.88
N ALA A 257 -3.42 16.48 7.82
CA ALA A 257 -2.72 17.02 6.66
C ALA A 257 -3.66 17.75 5.68
N ASP A 258 -3.11 18.70 4.92
CA ASP A 258 -3.76 19.37 3.79
C ASP A 258 -3.21 18.87 2.45
N PHE A 259 -1.93 18.51 2.40
CA PHE A 259 -1.27 17.92 1.24
C PHE A 259 -0.07 17.10 1.66
N ALA A 260 0.49 16.33 0.72
CA ALA A 260 1.59 15.43 1.04
C ALA A 260 2.79 15.54 0.08
N VAL A 261 3.96 15.15 0.60
CA VAL A 261 5.14 14.74 -0.17
C VAL A 261 5.36 13.27 0.11
N ALA A 262 5.23 12.41 -0.90
CA ALA A 262 5.21 10.98 -0.66
C ALA A 262 5.82 10.15 -1.79
N ARG A 263 6.20 8.90 -1.48
CA ARG A 263 6.39 7.86 -2.51
C ARG A 263 5.06 7.49 -3.14
N SER A 264 5.10 6.97 -4.38
CA SER A 264 3.91 6.60 -5.15
C SER A 264 3.62 5.09 -5.14
N GLY A 265 3.77 4.46 -3.98
CA GLY A 265 3.28 3.10 -3.76
C GLY A 265 1.75 3.04 -3.86
N ALA A 266 1.19 2.00 -4.51
CA ALA A 266 -0.25 1.94 -4.78
C ALA A 266 -1.12 2.00 -3.52
N ALA A 267 -0.71 1.36 -2.41
CA ALA A 267 -1.43 1.44 -1.13
C ALA A 267 -1.43 2.87 -0.57
N SER A 268 -0.26 3.54 -0.54
CA SER A 268 -0.15 4.92 -0.07
C SER A 268 -1.00 5.88 -0.92
N LEU A 269 -1.02 5.70 -2.24
CA LEU A 269 -1.87 6.50 -3.12
C LEU A 269 -3.36 6.27 -2.86
N ALA A 270 -3.78 5.03 -2.62
CA ALA A 270 -5.16 4.72 -2.26
C ALA A 270 -5.56 5.37 -0.92
N GLU A 271 -4.66 5.38 0.06
CA GLU A 271 -4.87 6.03 1.36
C GLU A 271 -4.91 7.56 1.21
N LEU A 272 -3.97 8.18 0.48
CA LEU A 272 -3.99 9.62 0.19
C LEU A 272 -5.31 10.03 -0.49
N ALA A 273 -5.77 9.26 -1.48
CA ALA A 273 -7.03 9.51 -2.16
C ALA A 273 -8.24 9.40 -1.21
N ALA A 274 -8.27 8.41 -0.32
CA ALA A 274 -9.34 8.22 0.67
C ALA A 274 -9.45 9.42 1.62
N PHE A 275 -8.33 10.08 1.91
CA PHE A 275 -8.28 11.30 2.72
C PHE A 275 -8.29 12.58 1.89
N SER A 276 -8.52 12.49 0.58
CA SER A 276 -8.58 13.64 -0.34
C SER A 276 -7.29 14.48 -0.32
N LEU A 277 -6.13 13.86 -0.10
CA LEU A 277 -4.85 14.55 -0.02
C LEU A 277 -4.20 14.65 -1.40
N PRO A 278 -4.03 15.85 -1.95
CA PRO A 278 -3.19 16.04 -3.12
C PRO A 278 -1.72 15.88 -2.73
N ALA A 279 -0.86 15.48 -3.66
CA ALA A 279 0.51 15.18 -3.30
C ALA A 279 1.55 15.58 -4.34
N PHE A 280 2.72 15.96 -3.86
CA PHE A 280 3.97 15.85 -4.60
C PHE A 280 4.45 14.41 -4.53
N LEU A 281 4.44 13.73 -5.65
CA LEU A 281 4.77 12.32 -5.76
C LEU A 281 6.20 12.16 -6.24
N ILE A 282 6.99 11.49 -5.41
CA ILE A 282 8.40 11.22 -5.67
C ILE A 282 8.57 9.72 -5.85
N PRO A 283 8.41 9.19 -7.08
CA PRO A 283 8.56 7.76 -7.34
C PRO A 283 9.92 7.25 -6.88
N PHE A 284 9.97 6.04 -6.31
CA PHE A 284 11.23 5.41 -5.94
C PHE A 284 11.99 5.00 -7.20
N PRO A 285 13.23 5.51 -7.41
CA PRO A 285 13.95 5.35 -8.69
C PRO A 285 14.36 3.92 -9.00
N TYR A 286 14.40 3.06 -7.98
CA TYR A 286 14.75 1.64 -8.12
C TYR A 286 13.53 0.71 -8.00
N ALA A 287 12.32 1.26 -8.17
CA ALA A 287 11.09 0.48 -8.16
C ALA A 287 11.09 -0.53 -9.31
N ALA A 288 10.79 -1.79 -9.01
CA ALA A 288 10.76 -2.85 -10.02
C ALA A 288 9.79 -2.48 -11.16
N GLU A 289 10.25 -2.61 -12.42
CA GLU A 289 9.45 -2.27 -13.61
C GLU A 289 8.93 -0.81 -13.62
N ASP A 290 9.54 0.07 -12.84
CA ASP A 290 9.15 1.49 -12.71
C ASP A 290 7.66 1.70 -12.34
N HIS A 291 7.09 0.75 -11.57
CA HIS A 291 5.68 0.78 -11.22
C HIS A 291 5.26 2.02 -10.44
N GLN A 292 6.17 2.62 -9.65
CA GLN A 292 5.83 3.82 -8.89
C GLN A 292 5.62 5.05 -9.78
N THR A 293 6.40 5.23 -10.84
CA THR A 293 6.15 6.29 -11.81
C THR A 293 4.80 6.11 -12.48
N ARG A 294 4.45 4.89 -12.87
CA ARG A 294 3.14 4.62 -13.49
C ARG A 294 1.96 4.81 -12.54
N ASN A 295 2.12 4.48 -11.27
CA ASN A 295 1.12 4.80 -10.24
C ASN A 295 0.96 6.32 -10.10
N ALA A 296 2.06 7.07 -10.03
CA ALA A 296 2.04 8.53 -9.91
C ALA A 296 1.37 9.21 -11.12
N GLU A 297 1.57 8.67 -12.34
CA GLU A 297 0.93 9.19 -13.55
C GLU A 297 -0.61 9.16 -13.49
N ILE A 298 -1.21 8.23 -12.75
CA ILE A 298 -2.67 8.20 -12.55
C ILE A 298 -3.12 9.44 -11.79
N PHE A 299 -2.41 9.79 -10.71
CA PHE A 299 -2.68 11.00 -9.92
C PHE A 299 -2.42 12.27 -10.72
N ALA A 300 -1.32 12.31 -11.47
CA ALA A 300 -0.98 13.48 -12.29
C ALA A 300 -2.01 13.72 -13.40
N ARG A 301 -2.46 12.68 -14.10
CA ARG A 301 -3.53 12.79 -15.11
C ARG A 301 -4.87 13.23 -14.54
N ALA A 302 -5.15 12.89 -13.29
CA ALA A 302 -6.35 13.33 -12.58
C ALA A 302 -6.20 14.73 -11.98
N GLU A 303 -5.06 15.40 -12.17
CA GLU A 303 -4.71 16.65 -11.50
C GLU A 303 -4.83 16.57 -9.96
N ALA A 304 -4.57 15.39 -9.39
CA ALA A 304 -4.55 15.14 -7.95
C ALA A 304 -3.14 15.16 -7.36
N GLY A 305 -2.11 15.18 -8.21
CA GLY A 305 -0.71 15.17 -7.79
C GLY A 305 0.24 15.72 -8.84
N ILE A 306 1.43 16.08 -8.39
CA ILE A 306 2.54 16.55 -9.23
C ILE A 306 3.71 15.59 -9.04
N ILE A 307 4.26 15.09 -10.14
CA ILE A 307 5.41 14.17 -10.11
C ILE A 307 6.70 15.00 -10.05
N LEU A 308 7.53 14.70 -9.05
CA LEU A 308 8.87 15.22 -8.91
C LEU A 308 9.86 14.05 -8.98
N LYS A 309 10.84 14.12 -9.86
CA LYS A 309 11.88 13.08 -9.89
C LYS A 309 12.86 13.28 -8.74
N GLU A 310 13.24 12.20 -8.07
CA GLU A 310 14.20 12.29 -6.96
C GLU A 310 15.55 12.90 -7.40
N SER A 311 16.00 12.65 -8.65
CA SER A 311 17.21 13.26 -9.22
C SER A 311 17.16 14.80 -9.24
N ASP A 312 15.97 15.37 -9.37
CA ASP A 312 15.79 16.81 -9.56
C ASP A 312 15.66 17.55 -8.21
N LEU A 313 15.60 16.80 -7.10
CA LEU A 313 15.45 17.35 -5.74
C LEU A 313 16.77 17.85 -5.11
N ALA A 314 17.87 17.81 -5.85
CA ALA A 314 19.16 18.29 -5.34
C ALA A 314 19.20 19.80 -5.09
N GLY A 315 18.37 20.58 -5.79
CA GLY A 315 18.22 22.04 -5.63
C GLY A 315 17.02 22.42 -4.77
N ASP A 316 16.48 23.61 -5.06
CA ASP A 316 15.34 24.22 -4.35
C ASP A 316 13.95 23.87 -4.91
N LEU A 317 13.87 22.91 -5.84
CA LEU A 317 12.64 22.54 -6.55
C LEU A 317 11.51 22.19 -5.56
N LEU A 318 11.80 21.37 -4.54
CA LEU A 318 10.80 20.96 -3.56
C LEU A 318 10.32 22.17 -2.72
N ALA A 319 11.25 23.03 -2.28
CA ALA A 319 10.89 24.22 -1.53
C ALA A 319 10.01 25.16 -2.35
N ARG A 320 10.33 25.41 -3.63
CA ARG A 320 9.51 26.22 -4.53
C ARG A 320 8.11 25.63 -4.70
N ALA A 321 8.04 24.32 -4.97
CA ALA A 321 6.77 23.63 -5.13
C ALA A 321 5.89 23.74 -3.88
N ILE A 322 6.44 23.56 -2.67
CA ILE A 322 5.73 23.71 -1.40
C ILE A 322 5.24 25.16 -1.24
N ARG A 323 6.10 26.16 -1.51
CA ARG A 323 5.73 27.59 -1.41
C ARG A 323 4.59 27.95 -2.35
N GLU A 324 4.64 27.51 -3.61
CA GLU A 324 3.57 27.72 -4.59
C GLU A 324 2.25 27.13 -4.12
N PHE A 325 2.28 25.91 -3.54
CA PHE A 325 1.08 25.28 -2.99
C PHE A 325 0.53 26.02 -1.78
N ALA A 326 1.40 26.48 -0.88
CA ALA A 326 1.00 27.25 0.29
C ALA A 326 0.40 28.61 -0.09
N ALA A 327 0.80 29.18 -1.21
CA ALA A 327 0.32 30.46 -1.69
C ALA A 327 -0.99 30.38 -2.54
N ASP A 328 -1.43 29.17 -2.94
CA ASP A 328 -2.59 28.98 -3.82
C ASP A 328 -3.62 27.99 -3.21
N PRO A 329 -4.43 28.44 -2.24
CA PRO A 329 -5.44 27.59 -1.61
C PRO A 329 -6.52 27.13 -2.57
N VAL A 330 -6.79 27.86 -3.67
CA VAL A 330 -7.78 27.48 -4.68
C VAL A 330 -7.30 26.26 -5.47
N LYS A 331 -6.03 26.28 -5.89
CA LYS A 331 -5.40 25.14 -6.56
C LYS A 331 -5.36 23.93 -5.64
N LEU A 332 -4.98 24.12 -4.37
CA LEU A 332 -4.92 23.07 -3.38
C LEU A 332 -6.29 22.40 -3.18
N HIS A 333 -7.36 23.20 -3.04
CA HIS A 333 -8.71 22.69 -2.89
C HIS A 333 -9.17 21.89 -4.12
N ARG A 334 -8.95 22.40 -5.34
CA ARG A 334 -9.28 21.69 -6.58
C ARG A 334 -8.56 20.35 -6.68
N MET A 335 -7.28 20.33 -6.34
CA MET A 335 -6.50 19.09 -6.36
C MET A 335 -6.96 18.10 -5.27
N SER A 336 -7.41 18.58 -4.12
CA SER A 336 -8.02 17.76 -3.06
C SER A 336 -9.32 17.09 -3.56
N GLU A 337 -10.20 17.82 -4.23
CA GLU A 337 -11.41 17.25 -4.85
C GLU A 337 -11.06 16.18 -5.90
N ASN A 338 -10.05 16.43 -6.71
CA ASN A 338 -9.58 15.48 -7.71
C ASN A 338 -9.01 14.21 -7.07
N SER A 339 -8.25 14.35 -5.97
CA SER A 339 -7.75 13.23 -5.19
C SER A 339 -8.91 12.39 -4.61
N ALA A 340 -9.93 13.04 -4.07
CA ALA A 340 -11.12 12.37 -3.55
C ALA A 340 -11.85 11.51 -4.61
N ARG A 341 -11.83 11.92 -5.89
CA ARG A 341 -12.43 11.15 -6.99
C ARG A 341 -11.66 9.86 -7.31
N LEU A 342 -10.39 9.78 -6.94
CA LEU A 342 -9.57 8.58 -7.09
C LEU A 342 -9.73 7.59 -5.92
N ALA A 343 -10.43 7.97 -4.85
CA ALA A 343 -10.59 7.14 -3.67
C ALA A 343 -11.23 5.79 -4.00
N PRO A 344 -10.67 4.67 -3.53
CA PRO A 344 -11.24 3.35 -3.74
C PRO A 344 -12.52 3.19 -2.91
N LYS A 345 -13.67 3.19 -3.58
CA LYS A 345 -14.96 3.03 -2.92
C LYS A 345 -15.21 1.55 -2.62
N ASN A 346 -15.25 1.20 -1.32
CA ASN A 346 -15.59 -0.16 -0.87
C ASN A 346 -14.71 -1.27 -1.47
N ALA A 347 -13.43 -0.98 -1.79
CA ALA A 347 -12.55 -1.92 -2.49
C ALA A 347 -12.48 -3.30 -1.82
N ALA A 348 -12.32 -3.36 -0.50
CA ALA A 348 -12.28 -4.62 0.24
C ALA A 348 -13.59 -5.41 0.09
N ALA A 349 -14.74 -4.74 0.16
CA ALA A 349 -16.04 -5.37 -0.04
C ALA A 349 -16.20 -5.90 -1.47
N LEU A 350 -15.79 -5.13 -2.49
CA LEU A 350 -15.82 -5.56 -3.90
C LEU A 350 -14.96 -6.79 -4.16
N VAL A 351 -13.78 -6.86 -3.52
CA VAL A 351 -12.93 -8.07 -3.57
C VAL A 351 -13.68 -9.27 -3.00
N VAL A 352 -14.30 -9.12 -1.82
CA VAL A 352 -15.05 -10.20 -1.16
C VAL A 352 -16.25 -10.63 -2.01
N GLU A 353 -17.06 -9.69 -2.48
CA GLU A 353 -18.24 -9.95 -3.34
C GLU A 353 -17.86 -10.68 -4.63
N THR A 354 -16.73 -10.30 -5.22
CA THR A 354 -16.23 -11.00 -6.39
C THR A 354 -15.89 -12.46 -6.05
N MET A 355 -15.18 -12.71 -4.95
CA MET A 355 -14.84 -14.07 -4.54
C MET A 355 -16.08 -14.91 -4.21
N GLU A 356 -17.07 -14.33 -3.50
CA GLU A 356 -18.33 -15.00 -3.17
C GLU A 356 -19.11 -15.41 -4.42
N ARG A 357 -19.27 -14.51 -5.38
CA ARG A 357 -19.96 -14.75 -6.65
C ARG A 357 -19.36 -15.94 -7.42
N TYR A 358 -18.02 -16.03 -7.48
CA TYR A 358 -17.34 -17.14 -8.17
C TYR A 358 -17.39 -18.47 -7.40
N THR A 359 -17.53 -18.42 -6.07
CA THR A 359 -17.65 -19.63 -5.25
C THR A 359 -19.08 -20.23 -5.36
N GLN A 360 -20.11 -19.40 -5.40
CA GLN A 360 -21.50 -19.80 -5.58
C GLN A 360 -21.74 -20.43 -6.96
N SER A 361 -21.29 -19.78 -8.05
CA SER A 361 -21.41 -20.30 -9.42
C SER A 361 -20.76 -21.68 -9.63
N ASN A 362 -19.73 -22.01 -8.84
CA ASN A 362 -19.12 -23.36 -8.89
C ASN A 362 -19.92 -24.40 -8.09
N HIS A 363 -20.73 -24.01 -7.15
CA HIS A 363 -21.60 -24.93 -6.40
C HIS A 363 -22.77 -25.34 -7.28
N ASP A 364 -23.40 -24.37 -7.95
CA ASP A 364 -24.53 -24.59 -8.85
C ASP A 364 -24.15 -25.40 -10.12
N ALA A 365 -22.91 -25.30 -10.59
CA ALA A 365 -22.40 -26.07 -11.75
C ALA A 365 -22.00 -27.50 -11.39
N ARG A 366 -22.03 -27.90 -10.11
CA ARG A 366 -21.69 -29.27 -9.66
C ARG A 366 -22.92 -30.06 -9.15
N LEU A 367 -24.07 -29.40 -9.04
CA LEU A 367 -25.38 -29.98 -8.82
C LEU A 367 -26.08 -30.23 -10.16
#